data_987d352ab1c721efd854c368730665b8
#
_entry.id   987d352ab1c721efd854c368730665b8
#
_cell.length_a   1.000
_cell.length_b   1.000
_cell.length_c   1.000
_cell.angle_alpha   90.00
_cell.angle_beta   90.00
_cell.angle_gamma   90.00
#
_symmetry.space_group_name_H-M   'P 1'
#
loop_
_entity.id
_entity.type
_entity.pdbx_description
1 polymer ?
#
loop_
_entity_poly.entity_id
_entity_poly.type
_entity_poly.pdbx_seq_one_letter_code
_entity_poly.pdbx_strand_id
1 'polypeptide(L)'
;MIYLDNAATGGEKPAAVQNAVLASMKACANPGRSGHDASIAAAERVLACRRLLSDLFGGYGFERVVFTKNCTEALNNMLLGTLHAGDHVVTTCLEHNSVLRPLEFLRRTR
;
A
#
# COMPACT_ATOMS: atom_id res chain seq x y z
N MET A 1 -1.57 25.51 14.13
CA MET A 1 -0.41 25.35 13.20
C MET A 1 -0.97 24.97 11.84
N ILE A 2 -0.53 25.59 10.77
CA ILE A 2 -0.88 25.16 9.40
C ILE A 2 0.16 24.12 8.97
N TYR A 3 -0.29 22.89 8.68
CA TYR A 3 0.57 21.79 8.25
C TYR A 3 0.41 21.58 6.73
N LEU A 4 1.48 21.81 5.97
CA LEU A 4 1.47 21.76 4.50
C LEU A 4 2.28 20.59 3.92
N ASP A 5 2.77 19.68 4.76
CA ASP A 5 3.64 18.55 4.35
C ASP A 5 2.93 17.19 4.40
N ASN A 6 1.63 17.17 4.12
CA ASN A 6 0.84 15.93 4.10
C ASN A 6 1.30 14.93 3.01
N ALA A 7 2.01 15.40 1.99
CA ALA A 7 2.55 14.53 0.95
C ALA A 7 3.70 13.64 1.46
N ALA A 8 4.53 14.17 2.38
CA ALA A 8 5.60 13.40 3.00
C ALA A 8 5.04 12.46 4.08
N THR A 9 4.18 12.97 4.95
CA THR A 9 3.45 12.16 5.94
C THR A 9 2.15 12.86 6.32
N GLY A 10 1.07 12.13 6.42
CA GLY A 10 -0.19 12.70 6.88
C GLY A 10 -0.02 13.30 8.27
N GLY A 11 -0.49 14.53 8.48
CA GLY A 11 -0.47 15.22 9.76
C GLY A 11 -1.35 14.57 10.81
N GLU A 12 -2.19 15.35 11.49
CA GLU A 12 -3.12 14.82 12.50
C GLU A 12 -4.08 13.79 11.87
N LYS A 13 -4.16 12.61 12.48
CA LYS A 13 -5.04 11.54 12.01
C LYS A 13 -6.46 11.78 12.52
N PRO A 14 -7.50 11.61 11.69
CA PRO A 14 -8.89 11.68 12.14
C PRO A 14 -9.14 10.75 13.34
N ALA A 15 -10.02 11.16 14.24
CA ALA A 15 -10.34 10.38 15.45
C ALA A 15 -10.84 8.96 15.12
N ALA A 16 -11.56 8.79 14.01
CA ALA A 16 -11.98 7.47 13.54
C ALA A 16 -10.80 6.54 13.25
N VAL A 17 -9.72 7.06 12.65
CA VAL A 17 -8.50 6.28 12.37
C VAL A 17 -7.78 5.91 13.66
N GLN A 18 -7.62 6.87 14.59
CA GLN A 18 -7.00 6.62 15.88
C GLN A 18 -7.75 5.54 16.67
N ASN A 19 -9.08 5.65 16.74
CA ASN A 19 -9.93 4.68 17.43
C ASN A 19 -9.86 3.28 16.78
N ALA A 20 -9.83 3.19 15.46
CA ALA A 20 -9.70 1.92 14.75
C ALA A 20 -8.36 1.25 15.02
N VAL A 21 -7.26 2.01 15.07
CA VAL A 21 -5.93 1.48 15.42
C VAL A 21 -5.91 0.96 16.86
N LEU A 22 -6.43 1.73 17.82
CA LEU A 22 -6.51 1.31 19.22
C LEU A 22 -7.36 0.05 19.40
N ALA A 23 -8.50 -0.03 18.72
CA ALA A 23 -9.37 -1.22 18.75
C ALA A 23 -8.66 -2.44 18.14
N SER A 24 -7.90 -2.27 17.06
CA SER A 24 -7.13 -3.36 16.44
C SER A 24 -5.99 -3.84 17.32
N MET A 25 -5.29 -2.94 18.00
CA MET A 25 -4.24 -3.31 18.96
C MET A 25 -4.78 -4.11 20.14
N LYS A 26 -5.98 -3.77 20.65
CA LYS A 26 -6.64 -4.51 21.73
C LYS A 26 -7.13 -5.91 21.28
N ALA A 27 -7.57 -6.05 20.05
CA ALA A 27 -8.05 -7.32 19.49
C ALA A 27 -6.92 -8.35 19.25
N CYS A 28 -5.72 -7.89 19.01
CA CYS A 28 -4.43 -8.61 18.97
C CYS A 28 -4.49 -10.00 18.30
N ALA A 29 -4.89 -10.07 17.02
CA ALA A 29 -5.00 -11.33 16.29
C ALA A 29 -4.31 -11.27 14.92
N ASN A 30 -3.76 -12.40 14.51
CA ASN A 30 -3.09 -12.53 13.22
C ASN A 30 -4.10 -12.94 12.13
N PRO A 31 -4.36 -12.10 11.13
CA PRO A 31 -5.31 -12.42 10.07
C PRO A 31 -4.85 -13.64 9.26
N GLY A 32 -5.76 -14.61 9.07
CA GLY A 32 -5.59 -15.72 8.14
C GLY A 32 -4.69 -16.87 8.61
N ARG A 33 -4.23 -16.89 9.87
CA ARG A 33 -3.38 -17.98 10.39
C ARG A 33 -4.05 -18.92 11.39
N SER A 34 -5.25 -18.60 11.83
CA SER A 34 -5.99 -19.39 12.82
C SER A 34 -7.48 -19.34 12.56
N GLY A 35 -8.21 -20.37 12.99
CA GLY A 35 -9.64 -20.47 12.81
C GLY A 35 -10.47 -19.92 13.98
N HIS A 36 -9.87 -19.25 14.97
CA HIS A 36 -10.61 -18.65 16.07
C HIS A 36 -11.19 -17.28 15.71
N ASP A 37 -12.25 -16.87 16.37
CA ASP A 37 -13.06 -15.68 16.05
C ASP A 37 -12.23 -14.40 15.90
N ALA A 38 -11.25 -14.17 16.76
CA ALA A 38 -10.40 -12.97 16.67
C ALA A 38 -9.55 -12.94 15.39
N SER A 39 -9.04 -14.10 14.93
CA SER A 39 -8.29 -14.21 13.69
C SER A 39 -9.20 -14.00 12.46
N ILE A 40 -10.42 -14.55 12.51
CA ILE A 40 -11.44 -14.37 11.47
C ILE A 40 -11.80 -12.88 11.37
N ALA A 41 -12.13 -12.25 12.49
CA ALA A 41 -12.46 -10.82 12.53
C ALA A 41 -11.31 -9.92 12.02
N ALA A 42 -10.06 -10.28 12.29
CA ALA A 42 -8.90 -9.56 11.75
C ALA A 42 -8.79 -9.74 10.23
N ALA A 43 -9.02 -10.94 9.71
CA ALA A 43 -9.02 -11.23 8.28
C ALA A 43 -10.15 -10.48 7.54
N GLU A 44 -11.34 -10.42 8.13
CA GLU A 44 -12.48 -9.67 7.59
C GLU A 44 -12.20 -8.17 7.47
N ARG A 45 -11.52 -7.57 8.45
CA ARG A 45 -11.10 -6.15 8.38
C ARG A 45 -10.14 -5.89 7.21
N VAL A 46 -9.17 -6.77 7.02
CA VAL A 46 -8.23 -6.68 5.89
C VAL A 46 -8.98 -6.81 4.56
N LEU A 47 -9.89 -7.78 4.47
CA LEU A 47 -10.71 -8.00 3.28
C LEU A 47 -11.64 -6.81 2.99
N ALA A 48 -12.30 -6.26 4.01
CA ALA A 48 -13.14 -5.07 3.87
C ALA A 48 -12.34 -3.86 3.35
N CYS A 49 -11.13 -3.64 3.87
CA CYS A 49 -10.26 -2.58 3.41
C CYS A 49 -9.84 -2.77 1.94
N ARG A 50 -9.51 -4.01 1.53
CA ARG A 50 -9.17 -4.32 0.13
C ARG A 50 -10.35 -4.05 -0.82
N ARG A 51 -11.57 -4.40 -0.41
CA ARG A 51 -12.79 -4.10 -1.18
C ARG A 51 -13.01 -2.61 -1.34
N LEU A 52 -12.97 -1.85 -0.24
CA LEU A 52 -13.11 -0.39 -0.26
C LEU A 52 -12.07 0.29 -1.17
N LEU A 53 -10.81 -0.14 -1.13
CA LEU A 53 -9.77 0.40 -2.00
C LEU A 53 -10.00 0.01 -3.47
N SER A 54 -10.41 -1.23 -3.74
CA SER A 54 -10.76 -1.65 -5.09
C SER A 54 -11.89 -0.81 -5.67
N ASP A 55 -12.95 -0.57 -4.88
CA ASP A 55 -14.10 0.22 -5.29
C ASP A 55 -13.70 1.70 -5.50
N LEU A 56 -12.92 2.26 -4.58
CA LEU A 56 -12.45 3.67 -4.65
C LEU A 56 -11.62 3.96 -5.92
N PHE A 57 -10.78 3.02 -6.32
CA PHE A 57 -9.89 3.18 -7.48
C PHE A 57 -10.44 2.55 -8.76
N GLY A 58 -11.68 2.04 -8.77
CA GLY A 58 -12.27 1.37 -9.93
C GLY A 58 -11.51 0.11 -10.34
N GLY A 59 -10.94 -0.60 -9.36
CA GLY A 59 -10.10 -1.78 -9.59
C GLY A 59 -10.88 -3.00 -10.08
N TYR A 60 -10.14 -3.98 -10.60
CA TYR A 60 -10.69 -5.23 -11.18
C TYR A 60 -10.97 -6.31 -10.13
N GLY A 61 -11.08 -5.94 -8.86
CA GLY A 61 -11.38 -6.84 -7.75
C GLY A 61 -10.41 -6.69 -6.57
N PHE A 62 -10.89 -7.00 -5.38
CA PHE A 62 -10.15 -6.85 -4.12
C PHE A 62 -8.93 -7.78 -4.02
N GLU A 63 -8.92 -8.89 -4.75
CA GLU A 63 -7.81 -9.85 -4.83
C GLU A 63 -6.55 -9.24 -5.44
N ARG A 64 -6.69 -8.15 -6.17
CA ARG A 64 -5.58 -7.40 -6.78
C ARG A 64 -5.05 -6.26 -5.90
N VAL A 65 -5.63 -6.05 -4.73
CA VAL A 65 -5.15 -5.06 -3.75
C VAL A 65 -4.18 -5.74 -2.80
N VAL A 66 -2.94 -5.30 -2.79
CA VAL A 66 -1.86 -5.81 -1.94
C VAL A 66 -1.34 -4.71 -1.04
N PHE A 67 -1.20 -4.99 0.25
CA PHE A 67 -0.60 -4.07 1.20
C PHE A 67 0.90 -4.28 1.30
N THR A 68 1.63 -3.18 1.34
CA THR A 68 3.08 -3.12 1.56
C THR A 68 3.37 -2.24 2.76
N LYS A 69 4.61 -2.23 3.24
CA LYS A 69 5.01 -1.41 4.39
C LYS A 69 4.94 0.09 4.11
N ASN A 70 5.18 0.48 2.86
CA ASN A 70 5.20 1.87 2.42
C ASN A 70 5.10 1.96 0.89
N CYS A 71 4.91 3.18 0.39
CA CYS A 71 4.81 3.45 -1.04
C CYS A 71 6.09 3.08 -1.81
N THR A 72 7.27 3.23 -1.22
CA THR A 72 8.55 2.84 -1.84
C THR A 72 8.58 1.35 -2.16
N GLU A 73 8.18 0.50 -1.22
CA GLU A 73 8.09 -0.94 -1.43
C GLU A 73 7.05 -1.30 -2.50
N ALA A 74 5.88 -0.65 -2.47
CA ALA A 74 4.84 -0.85 -3.47
C ALA A 74 5.33 -0.52 -4.88
N LEU A 75 5.95 0.63 -5.07
CA LEU A 75 6.50 1.08 -6.36
C LEU A 75 7.61 0.15 -6.86
N ASN A 76 8.53 -0.25 -5.97
CA ASN A 76 9.60 -1.17 -6.34
C ASN A 76 9.05 -2.54 -6.75
N ASN A 77 8.12 -3.11 -5.98
CA ASN A 77 7.48 -4.38 -6.33
C ASN A 77 6.77 -4.32 -7.68
N MET A 78 6.04 -3.22 -7.94
CA MET A 78 5.36 -3.02 -9.21
C MET A 78 6.36 -2.89 -10.36
N LEU A 79 7.32 -1.97 -10.28
CA LEU A 79 8.26 -1.69 -11.38
C LEU A 79 9.16 -2.90 -11.68
N LEU A 80 9.76 -3.50 -10.65
CA LEU A 80 10.65 -4.64 -10.83
C LEU A 80 9.92 -5.92 -11.24
N GLY A 81 8.66 -6.06 -10.84
CA GLY A 81 7.83 -7.24 -11.12
C GLY A 81 7.10 -7.21 -12.47
N THR A 82 6.89 -6.02 -13.07
CA THR A 82 6.12 -5.89 -14.31
C THR A 82 6.93 -5.51 -15.53
N LEU A 83 8.05 -4.79 -15.36
CA LEU A 83 8.85 -4.32 -16.48
C LEU A 83 9.85 -5.40 -16.95
N HIS A 84 9.97 -5.54 -18.27
CA HIS A 84 10.85 -6.47 -18.95
C HIS A 84 11.86 -5.74 -19.84
N ALA A 85 12.87 -6.45 -20.32
CA ALA A 85 13.82 -5.92 -21.28
C ALA A 85 13.10 -5.48 -22.57
N GLY A 86 13.38 -4.25 -23.02
CA GLY A 86 12.74 -3.67 -24.19
C GLY A 86 11.44 -2.89 -23.91
N ASP A 87 10.92 -2.90 -22.70
CA ASP A 87 9.75 -2.10 -22.34
C ASP A 87 10.08 -0.59 -22.40
N HIS A 88 9.11 0.19 -22.86
CA HIS A 88 9.20 1.65 -22.88
C HIS A 88 8.49 2.26 -21.67
N VAL A 89 9.24 3.01 -20.87
CA VAL A 89 8.71 3.67 -19.66
C VAL A 89 8.75 5.18 -19.84
N VAL A 90 7.58 5.82 -19.65
CA VAL A 90 7.45 7.28 -19.62
C VAL A 90 7.34 7.73 -18.18
N THR A 91 8.16 8.68 -17.78
CA THR A 91 8.19 9.25 -16.42
C THR A 91 8.47 10.74 -16.47
N THR A 92 8.32 11.44 -15.35
CA THR A 92 8.64 12.87 -15.25
C THR A 92 10.03 13.08 -14.66
N CYS A 93 10.57 14.28 -14.83
CA CYS A 93 11.85 14.67 -14.20
C CYS A 93 11.69 15.00 -12.70
N LEU A 94 10.46 15.04 -12.19
CA LEU A 94 10.12 15.39 -10.80
C LEU A 94 9.83 14.17 -9.92
N GLU A 95 10.09 12.96 -10.42
CA GLU A 95 9.80 11.73 -9.70
C GLU A 95 10.65 11.57 -8.42
N HIS A 96 10.03 10.94 -7.44
CA HIS A 96 10.73 10.57 -6.22
C HIS A 96 11.73 9.41 -6.47
N ASN A 97 12.75 9.32 -5.64
CA ASN A 97 13.77 8.25 -5.71
C ASN A 97 13.21 6.82 -5.69
N SER A 98 12.04 6.61 -5.11
CA SER A 98 11.35 5.31 -5.13
C SER A 98 10.91 4.86 -6.54
N VAL A 99 10.86 5.80 -7.49
CA VAL A 99 10.61 5.53 -8.92
C VAL A 99 11.92 5.54 -9.69
N LEU A 100 12.74 6.60 -9.53
CA LEU A 100 13.95 6.79 -10.32
C LEU A 100 14.98 5.68 -10.11
N ARG A 101 15.21 5.24 -8.87
CA ARG A 101 16.21 4.21 -8.56
C ARG A 101 15.90 2.85 -9.16
N PRO A 102 14.70 2.28 -9.02
CA PRO A 102 14.38 1.01 -9.68
C PRO A 102 14.37 1.12 -11.20
N LEU A 103 13.94 2.23 -11.79
CA LEU A 103 14.03 2.44 -13.24
C LEU A 103 15.47 2.49 -13.73
N GLU A 104 16.35 3.21 -13.04
CA GLU A 104 17.78 3.25 -13.38
C GLU A 104 18.46 1.89 -13.20
N PHE A 105 18.09 1.14 -12.18
CA PHE A 105 18.55 -0.24 -12.00
C PHE A 105 18.11 -1.13 -13.19
N LEU A 106 16.85 -1.08 -13.58
CA LEU A 106 16.32 -1.84 -14.72
C LEU A 106 17.01 -1.44 -16.02
N ARG A 107 17.19 -0.15 -16.28
CA ARG A 107 17.88 0.36 -17.47
C ARG A 107 19.32 -0.18 -17.62
N ARG A 108 20.00 -0.47 -16.50
CA ARG A 108 21.39 -1.01 -16.50
C ARG A 108 21.44 -2.52 -16.59
N THR A 109 20.37 -3.22 -16.19
CA THR A 109 20.41 -4.67 -16.00
C THR A 109 19.53 -5.44 -16.98
N ARG A 110 18.61 -4.76 -17.65
CA ARG A 110 17.68 -5.30 -18.64
C ARG A 110 17.68 -4.47 -19.93
#